data_c92d4fc0ec5cc10c83b028345020d5c5
#
_entry.id   c92d4fc0ec5cc10c83b028345020d5c5
#
_cell.length_a   1.000
_cell.length_b   1.000
_cell.length_c   1.000
_cell.angle_alpha   90.00
_cell.angle_beta   90.00
_cell.angle_gamma   90.00
#
_symmetry.space_group_name_H-M   'P 1'
#
loop_
_entity.id
_entity.type
_entity.pdbx_description
1 polymer ?
#
loop_
_entity_poly.entity_id
_entity_poly.type
_entity_poly.pdbx_seq_one_letter_code
_entity_poly.pdbx_strand_id
1 'polypeptide(L)'
;MKFSVLMSLYIKENPQYLRECFESLVAQTHPADEIVLVFDGAVTPELEAVVAEFETKLPLNLVKLPKNLGLGKALNEGLKHCSHDWVFRMDTDDICVPERFAKQVAFIEQHPDTIIFGGQIAEFGENIQDIVAYRHVPTEAQDIVKFTQKRCPFNHMTVAYQKSAVINC
;
A
#
# COMPACT_ATOMS: atom_id res chain seq x y z
N MET A 1 0.23 -8.48 15.73
CA MET A 1 1.56 -8.43 15.08
C MET A 1 1.85 -7.00 14.64
N LYS A 2 3.14 -6.67 14.33
CA LYS A 2 3.52 -5.35 13.79
C LYS A 2 3.79 -5.40 12.30
N PHE A 3 3.49 -4.30 11.59
CA PHE A 3 3.70 -4.19 10.15
C PHE A 3 3.98 -2.75 9.72
N SER A 4 4.68 -2.60 8.58
CA SER A 4 4.89 -1.32 7.91
C SER A 4 3.97 -1.22 6.69
N VAL A 5 3.37 -0.05 6.47
CA VAL A 5 2.73 0.27 5.18
C VAL A 5 3.77 0.95 4.29
N LEU A 6 3.88 0.54 3.03
CA LEU A 6 4.82 1.10 2.06
C LEU A 6 4.07 1.79 0.92
N MET A 7 4.32 3.07 0.75
CA MET A 7 3.70 3.96 -0.23
C MET A 7 4.74 4.76 -1.01
N SER A 8 4.40 5.18 -2.22
CA SER A 8 5.23 6.07 -3.04
C SER A 8 4.39 7.23 -3.56
N LEU A 9 4.86 8.45 -3.34
CA LEU A 9 4.25 9.69 -3.77
C LEU A 9 5.12 10.35 -4.84
N TYR A 10 4.53 10.82 -5.94
CA TYR A 10 5.24 11.52 -6.99
C TYR A 10 4.51 12.80 -7.42
N ILE A 11 5.20 13.66 -8.17
CA ILE A 11 4.77 15.04 -8.46
C ILE A 11 3.41 15.18 -9.17
N LYS A 12 2.93 14.14 -9.88
CA LYS A 12 1.65 14.19 -10.61
C LYS A 12 0.45 13.68 -9.80
N GLU A 13 0.67 13.30 -8.54
CA GLU A 13 -0.42 12.88 -7.69
C GLU A 13 -1.40 14.02 -7.43
N ASN A 14 -2.68 13.68 -7.25
CA ASN A 14 -3.72 14.64 -6.90
C ASN A 14 -3.74 14.84 -5.38
N PRO A 15 -3.57 16.08 -4.86
CA PRO A 15 -3.61 16.33 -3.41
C PRO A 15 -4.91 15.89 -2.73
N GLN A 16 -6.05 15.94 -3.44
CA GLN A 16 -7.33 15.48 -2.89
C GLN A 16 -7.35 13.96 -2.74
N TYR A 17 -6.86 13.19 -3.73
CA TYR A 17 -6.78 11.73 -3.64
C TYR A 17 -5.83 11.29 -2.53
N LEU A 18 -4.67 11.96 -2.40
CA LEU A 18 -3.75 11.72 -1.29
C LEU A 18 -4.42 11.96 0.07
N ARG A 19 -5.23 13.02 0.20
CA ARG A 19 -5.99 13.32 1.41
C ARG A 19 -6.98 12.20 1.74
N GLU A 20 -7.78 11.79 0.78
CA GLU A 20 -8.77 10.71 0.93
C GLU A 20 -8.10 9.38 1.29
N CYS A 21 -6.96 9.09 0.67
CA CYS A 21 -6.12 7.95 1.02
C CYS A 21 -5.70 7.99 2.49
N PHE A 22 -5.13 9.10 2.96
CA PHE A 22 -4.69 9.25 4.35
C PHE A 22 -5.85 9.21 5.35
N GLU A 23 -6.99 9.83 5.04
CA GLU A 23 -8.21 9.72 5.85
C GLU A 23 -8.65 8.26 5.99
N SER A 24 -8.57 7.48 4.92
CA SER A 24 -8.88 6.05 4.95
C SER A 24 -7.90 5.23 5.81
N LEU A 25 -6.64 5.65 5.88
CA LEU A 25 -5.64 5.03 6.76
C LEU A 25 -5.85 5.40 8.23
N VAL A 26 -6.26 6.64 8.52
CA VAL A 26 -6.67 7.06 9.87
C VAL A 26 -7.91 6.28 10.36
N ALA A 27 -8.83 5.96 9.45
CA ALA A 27 -10.08 5.25 9.75
C ALA A 27 -9.91 3.72 9.91
N GLN A 28 -8.69 3.19 9.80
CA GLN A 28 -8.46 1.75 9.95
C GLN A 28 -8.79 1.27 11.37
N THR A 29 -9.53 0.17 11.49
CA THR A 29 -9.87 -0.48 12.77
C THR A 29 -8.66 -1.13 13.44
N HIS A 30 -7.61 -1.41 12.68
CA HIS A 30 -6.29 -1.83 13.15
C HIS A 30 -5.25 -0.87 12.54
N PRO A 31 -4.74 0.12 13.29
CA PRO A 31 -3.83 1.11 12.74
C PRO A 31 -2.47 0.50 12.34
N ALA A 32 -1.82 1.11 11.38
CA ALA A 32 -0.44 0.76 11.01
C ALA A 32 0.53 1.15 12.13
N ASP A 33 1.56 0.32 12.36
CA ASP A 33 2.65 0.66 13.28
C ASP A 33 3.63 1.66 12.68
N GLU A 34 3.77 1.66 11.35
CA GLU A 34 4.63 2.53 10.56
C GLU A 34 4.06 2.70 9.15
N ILE A 35 4.20 3.89 8.58
CA ILE A 35 3.90 4.16 7.17
C ILE A 35 5.14 4.80 6.54
N VAL A 36 5.86 4.03 5.74
CA VAL A 36 6.99 4.53 4.95
C VAL A 36 6.44 5.15 3.67
N LEU A 37 6.50 6.48 3.60
CA LEU A 37 6.08 7.26 2.43
C LEU A 37 7.31 7.76 1.67
N VAL A 38 7.52 7.23 0.48
CA VAL A 38 8.64 7.63 -0.38
C VAL A 38 8.21 8.77 -1.30
N PHE A 39 8.87 9.92 -1.20
CA PHE A 39 8.78 10.97 -2.21
C PHE A 39 9.70 10.58 -3.38
N ASP A 40 9.11 10.17 -4.49
CA ASP A 40 9.84 9.80 -5.70
C ASP A 40 10.28 11.05 -6.49
N GLY A 41 11.27 11.74 -5.95
CA GLY A 41 11.74 13.07 -6.35
C GLY A 41 10.96 14.19 -5.65
N ALA A 42 11.11 15.41 -6.16
CA ALA A 42 10.38 16.57 -5.67
C ALA A 42 8.87 16.38 -5.91
N VAL A 43 8.05 16.79 -4.95
CA VAL A 43 6.60 16.84 -5.05
C VAL A 43 6.12 18.29 -4.99
N THR A 44 4.84 18.56 -5.25
CA THR A 44 4.32 19.94 -5.23
C THR A 44 4.12 20.42 -3.78
N PRO A 45 4.12 21.76 -3.54
CA PRO A 45 3.83 22.32 -2.22
C PRO A 45 2.47 21.88 -1.67
N GLU A 46 1.48 21.68 -2.53
CA GLU A 46 0.14 21.23 -2.15
C GLU A 46 0.18 19.79 -1.61
N LEU A 47 0.97 18.90 -2.23
CA LEU A 47 1.18 17.54 -1.74
C LEU A 47 1.95 17.54 -0.42
N GLU A 48 3.00 18.37 -0.30
CA GLU A 48 3.74 18.52 0.97
C GLU A 48 2.83 19.04 2.10
N ALA A 49 1.92 19.97 1.80
CA ALA A 49 0.95 20.46 2.78
C ALA A 49 -0.02 19.37 3.27
N VAL A 50 -0.51 18.52 2.37
CA VAL A 50 -1.33 17.36 2.77
C VAL A 50 -0.53 16.42 3.66
N VAL A 51 0.70 16.08 3.29
CA VAL A 51 1.55 15.18 4.13
C VAL A 51 1.75 15.77 5.52
N ALA A 52 2.10 17.06 5.61
CA ALA A 52 2.32 17.74 6.89
C ALA A 52 1.08 17.75 7.79
N GLU A 53 -0.13 17.86 7.23
CA GLU A 53 -1.38 17.78 7.99
C GLU A 53 -1.56 16.42 8.67
N PHE A 54 -1.07 15.34 8.07
CA PHE A 54 -1.26 13.99 8.58
C PHE A 54 -0.08 13.45 9.41
N GLU A 55 1.06 14.16 9.51
CA GLU A 55 2.20 13.73 10.34
C GLU A 55 1.85 13.51 11.82
N THR A 56 0.84 14.22 12.34
CA THR A 56 0.38 14.05 13.72
C THR A 56 -0.70 12.97 13.89
N LYS A 57 -1.29 12.51 12.79
CA LYS A 57 -2.42 11.57 12.78
C LYS A 57 -1.99 10.15 12.38
N LEU A 58 -0.90 10.05 11.59
CA LEU A 58 -0.37 8.80 11.04
C LEU A 58 1.11 8.66 11.41
N PRO A 59 1.60 7.44 11.65
CA PRO A 59 3.01 7.17 11.95
C PRO A 59 3.87 7.24 10.68
N LEU A 60 3.95 8.43 10.05
CA LEU A 60 4.67 8.65 8.79
C LEU A 60 6.18 8.65 9.01
N ASN A 61 6.88 7.86 8.19
CA ASN A 61 8.33 7.87 8.02
C ASN A 61 8.63 8.32 6.57
N LEU A 62 9.11 9.55 6.40
CA LEU A 62 9.30 10.17 5.08
C LEU A 62 10.68 9.84 4.53
N VAL A 63 10.72 9.25 3.33
CA VAL A 63 11.93 8.97 2.57
C VAL A 63 11.94 9.83 1.30
N LYS A 64 12.81 10.84 1.24
CA LYS A 64 12.86 11.78 0.10
C LYS A 64 13.98 11.38 -0.86
N LEU A 65 13.62 10.97 -2.08
CA LEU A 65 14.59 10.68 -3.14
C LEU A 65 15.02 11.98 -3.84
N PRO A 66 16.30 12.10 -4.25
CA PRO A 66 16.80 13.31 -4.87
C PRO A 66 16.22 13.57 -6.27
N LYS A 67 15.65 12.55 -6.91
CA LYS A 67 15.01 12.62 -8.23
C LYS A 67 13.99 11.51 -8.41
N ASN A 68 13.09 11.67 -9.37
CA ASN A 68 12.16 10.60 -9.74
C ASN A 68 12.92 9.40 -10.33
N LEU A 69 12.72 8.23 -9.75
CA LEU A 69 13.32 6.96 -10.17
C LEU A 69 12.28 5.99 -10.76
N GLY A 70 11.00 6.31 -10.64
CA GLY A 70 9.85 5.48 -10.98
C GLY A 70 9.44 4.54 -9.85
N LEU A 71 8.16 4.15 -9.85
CA LEU A 71 7.48 3.44 -8.78
C LEU A 71 8.27 2.26 -8.21
N GLY A 72 8.74 1.34 -9.06
CA GLY A 72 9.43 0.13 -8.60
C GLY A 72 10.73 0.44 -7.84
N LYS A 73 11.52 1.41 -8.31
CA LYS A 73 12.76 1.80 -7.63
C LYS A 73 12.48 2.58 -6.35
N ALA A 74 11.47 3.45 -6.36
CA ALA A 74 11.04 4.17 -5.17
C ALA A 74 10.59 3.20 -4.07
N LEU A 75 9.79 2.19 -4.41
CA LEU A 75 9.36 1.16 -3.47
C LEU A 75 10.52 0.30 -2.96
N ASN A 76 11.48 -0.08 -3.82
CA ASN A 76 12.67 -0.82 -3.40
C ASN A 76 13.52 0.01 -2.42
N GLU A 77 13.62 1.31 -2.62
CA GLU A 77 14.31 2.19 -1.67
C GLU A 77 13.52 2.28 -0.36
N GLY A 78 12.20 2.54 -0.42
CA GLY A 78 11.35 2.59 0.75
C GLY A 78 11.34 1.31 1.58
N LEU A 79 11.42 0.15 0.91
CA LEU A 79 11.48 -1.15 1.59
C LEU A 79 12.65 -1.25 2.57
N LYS A 80 13.79 -0.63 2.27
CA LYS A 80 14.95 -0.61 3.17
C LYS A 80 14.67 0.11 4.48
N HIS A 81 13.74 1.09 4.46
CA HIS A 81 13.34 1.90 5.60
C HIS A 81 12.15 1.31 6.39
N CYS A 82 11.50 0.26 5.90
CA CYS A 82 10.47 -0.45 6.66
C CYS A 82 11.10 -1.18 7.85
N SER A 83 10.61 -0.89 9.07
CA SER A 83 11.14 -1.47 10.31
C SER A 83 10.62 -2.88 10.59
N HIS A 84 9.48 -3.24 10.00
CA HIS A 84 8.80 -4.52 10.24
C HIS A 84 8.97 -5.48 9.08
N ASP A 85 8.92 -6.79 9.38
CA ASP A 85 9.06 -7.84 8.36
C ASP A 85 7.82 -7.95 7.47
N TRP A 86 6.62 -7.74 8.04
CA TRP A 86 5.41 -7.64 7.23
C TRP A 86 5.28 -6.24 6.65
N VAL A 87 5.18 -6.17 5.32
CA VAL A 87 5.01 -4.93 4.56
C VAL A 87 3.72 -4.99 3.75
N PHE A 88 2.84 -4.02 4.00
CA PHE A 88 1.55 -3.87 3.33
C PHE A 88 1.66 -2.75 2.29
N ARG A 89 1.30 -3.05 1.06
CA ARG A 89 1.34 -2.09 -0.03
C ARG A 89 0.09 -1.20 -0.03
N MET A 90 0.25 0.08 -0.34
CA MET A 90 -0.84 1.01 -0.57
C MET A 90 -0.41 2.03 -1.62
N ASP A 91 -1.28 2.37 -2.57
CA ASP A 91 -1.08 3.48 -3.50
C ASP A 91 -1.68 4.76 -2.91
N THR A 92 -1.18 5.92 -3.32
CA THR A 92 -1.52 7.22 -2.72
C THR A 92 -2.84 7.81 -3.23
N ASP A 93 -3.43 7.19 -4.24
CA ASP A 93 -4.70 7.53 -4.88
C ASP A 93 -5.82 6.51 -4.62
N ASP A 94 -5.57 5.51 -3.77
CA ASP A 94 -6.54 4.48 -3.41
C ASP A 94 -7.16 4.72 -2.02
N ILE A 95 -8.37 4.18 -1.80
CA ILE A 95 -9.08 4.22 -0.52
C ILE A 95 -9.07 2.84 0.12
N CYS A 96 -8.60 2.79 1.35
CA CYS A 96 -8.51 1.58 2.16
C CYS A 96 -9.81 1.34 2.93
N VAL A 97 -10.51 0.22 2.69
CA VAL A 97 -11.69 -0.09 3.52
C VAL A 97 -11.32 -0.24 5.00
N PRO A 98 -12.17 0.20 5.96
CA PRO A 98 -11.78 0.33 7.37
C PRO A 98 -11.22 -0.94 8.02
N GLU A 99 -11.67 -2.13 7.63
CA GLU A 99 -11.25 -3.40 8.21
C GLU A 99 -10.10 -4.07 7.45
N ARG A 100 -9.52 -3.43 6.44
CA ARG A 100 -8.50 -4.07 5.59
C ARG A 100 -7.34 -4.60 6.42
N PHE A 101 -6.70 -3.76 7.22
CA PHE A 101 -5.51 -4.18 7.97
C PHE A 101 -5.85 -5.21 9.06
N ALA A 102 -6.98 -5.05 9.74
CA ALA A 102 -7.45 -6.04 10.71
C ALA A 102 -7.64 -7.43 10.06
N LYS A 103 -8.27 -7.48 8.87
CA LYS A 103 -8.46 -8.73 8.12
C LYS A 103 -7.14 -9.33 7.63
N GLN A 104 -6.21 -8.49 7.16
CA GLN A 104 -4.89 -8.95 6.71
C GLN A 104 -4.06 -9.51 7.86
N VAL A 105 -4.06 -8.86 9.03
CA VAL A 105 -3.41 -9.35 10.25
C VAL A 105 -4.00 -10.68 10.70
N ALA A 106 -5.33 -10.77 10.77
CA ALA A 106 -6.01 -12.01 11.15
C ALA A 106 -5.71 -13.16 10.18
N PHE A 107 -5.61 -12.86 8.88
CA PHE A 107 -5.23 -13.85 7.86
C PHE A 107 -3.81 -14.39 8.11
N ILE A 108 -2.85 -13.52 8.38
CA ILE A 108 -1.45 -13.91 8.65
C ILE A 108 -1.38 -14.80 9.90
N GLU A 109 -2.11 -14.45 10.96
CA GLU A 109 -2.13 -15.22 12.21
C GLU A 109 -2.75 -16.62 12.02
N GLN A 110 -3.71 -16.76 11.11
CA GLN A 110 -4.34 -18.06 10.77
C GLN A 110 -3.52 -18.87 9.76
N HIS A 111 -2.64 -18.24 8.98
CA HIS A 111 -1.85 -18.85 7.91
C HIS A 111 -0.36 -18.49 8.04
N PRO A 112 0.34 -18.99 9.07
CA PRO A 112 1.71 -18.58 9.40
C PRO A 112 2.76 -18.91 8.32
N ASP A 113 2.47 -19.87 7.44
CA ASP A 113 3.35 -20.24 6.33
C ASP A 113 3.21 -19.33 5.10
N THR A 114 2.27 -18.37 5.13
CA THR A 114 2.08 -17.42 4.04
C THR A 114 3.20 -16.38 4.03
N ILE A 115 3.79 -16.15 2.86
CA ILE A 115 4.83 -15.13 2.66
C ILE A 115 4.36 -13.93 1.84
N ILE A 116 3.33 -14.10 1.02
CA ILE A 116 2.72 -13.05 0.19
C ILE A 116 1.25 -13.37 -0.08
N PHE A 117 0.40 -12.37 -0.02
CA PHE A 117 -1.00 -12.45 -0.43
C PHE A 117 -1.53 -11.06 -0.80
N GLY A 118 -2.70 -11.01 -1.42
CA GLY A 118 -3.37 -9.78 -1.81
C GLY A 118 -4.88 -9.88 -1.63
N GLY A 119 -5.57 -8.78 -1.91
CA GLY A 119 -7.03 -8.68 -1.84
C GLY A 119 -7.68 -8.41 -3.19
N GLN A 120 -9.00 -8.46 -3.18
CA GLN A 120 -9.84 -7.99 -4.28
C GLN A 120 -10.00 -6.47 -4.18
N ILE A 121 -10.33 -5.82 -5.30
CA ILE A 121 -10.63 -4.39 -5.33
C ILE A 121 -11.96 -4.12 -6.00
N ALA A 122 -12.59 -3.01 -5.59
CA ALA A 122 -13.68 -2.37 -6.28
C ALA A 122 -13.13 -1.10 -6.96
N GLU A 123 -13.48 -0.90 -8.22
CA GLU A 123 -13.21 0.34 -8.94
C GLU A 123 -14.45 1.23 -8.84
N PHE A 124 -14.27 2.50 -8.51
CA PHE A 124 -15.35 3.47 -8.36
C PHE A 124 -15.12 4.67 -9.29
N GLY A 125 -16.21 5.41 -9.59
CA GLY A 125 -16.19 6.61 -10.40
C GLY A 125 -15.74 7.85 -9.61
N GLU A 126 -16.50 8.94 -9.74
CA GLU A 126 -16.21 10.17 -9.00
C GLU A 126 -16.52 10.05 -7.51
N ASN A 127 -17.42 9.16 -7.13
CA ASN A 127 -17.81 8.92 -5.75
C ASN A 127 -17.52 7.48 -5.37
N ILE A 128 -16.96 7.26 -4.17
CA ILE A 128 -16.67 5.92 -3.63
C ILE A 128 -17.89 5.00 -3.58
N GLN A 129 -19.09 5.57 -3.55
CA GLN A 129 -20.35 4.79 -3.58
C GLN A 129 -20.73 4.31 -4.98
N ASP A 130 -20.15 4.90 -6.03
CA ASP A 130 -20.43 4.58 -7.43
C ASP A 130 -19.50 3.48 -7.92
N ILE A 131 -19.69 2.26 -7.42
CA ILE A 131 -18.89 1.11 -7.83
C ILE A 131 -19.20 0.79 -9.30
N VAL A 132 -18.18 0.91 -10.14
CA VAL A 132 -18.27 0.67 -11.59
C VAL A 132 -17.80 -0.72 -11.99
N ALA A 133 -16.88 -1.32 -11.23
CA ALA A 133 -16.37 -2.66 -11.47
C ALA A 133 -15.79 -3.31 -10.22
N TYR A 134 -15.69 -4.65 -10.26
CA TYR A 134 -14.89 -5.43 -9.30
C TYR A 134 -13.78 -6.13 -10.06
N ARG A 135 -12.54 -5.98 -9.58
CA ARG A 135 -11.41 -6.72 -10.15
C ARG A 135 -11.07 -7.89 -9.25
N HIS A 136 -11.46 -9.07 -9.74
CA HIS A 136 -11.18 -10.32 -9.07
C HIS A 136 -9.86 -10.92 -9.58
N VAL A 137 -9.04 -11.38 -8.64
CA VAL A 137 -7.82 -12.16 -8.89
C VAL A 137 -7.97 -13.54 -8.24
N PRO A 138 -7.20 -14.56 -8.67
CA PRO A 138 -7.26 -15.89 -8.07
C PRO A 138 -6.96 -15.85 -6.57
N THR A 139 -7.66 -16.70 -5.79
CA THR A 139 -7.49 -16.80 -4.33
C THR A 139 -6.70 -18.04 -3.93
N GLU A 140 -6.75 -19.09 -4.75
CA GLU A 140 -6.06 -20.35 -4.46
C GLU A 140 -4.62 -20.35 -5.02
N ALA A 141 -3.65 -20.83 -4.22
CA ALA A 141 -2.23 -20.82 -4.57
C ALA A 141 -1.95 -21.47 -5.95
N GLN A 142 -2.61 -22.58 -6.27
CA GLN A 142 -2.44 -23.27 -7.56
C GLN A 142 -2.91 -22.42 -8.74
N ASP A 143 -3.99 -21.64 -8.57
CA ASP A 143 -4.52 -20.79 -9.62
C ASP A 143 -3.74 -19.49 -9.73
N ILE A 144 -3.20 -18.97 -8.62
CA ILE A 144 -2.23 -17.87 -8.61
C ILE A 144 -1.03 -18.24 -9.48
N VAL A 145 -0.41 -19.41 -9.26
CA VAL A 145 0.74 -19.87 -10.06
C VAL A 145 0.40 -19.98 -11.55
N LYS A 146 -0.75 -20.52 -11.92
CA LYS A 146 -1.18 -20.57 -13.33
C LYS A 146 -1.41 -19.18 -13.92
N PHE A 147 -1.94 -18.26 -13.11
CA PHE A 147 -2.26 -16.91 -13.56
C PHE A 147 -1.00 -16.06 -13.81
N THR A 148 0.10 -16.30 -13.08
CA THR A 148 1.40 -15.61 -13.30
C THR A 148 1.95 -15.80 -14.70
N GLN A 149 1.58 -16.88 -15.39
CA GLN A 149 1.98 -17.11 -16.79
C GLN A 149 1.36 -16.12 -17.78
N LYS A 150 0.29 -15.42 -17.38
CA LYS A 150 -0.47 -14.51 -18.23
C LYS A 150 -0.32 -13.05 -17.82
N ARG A 151 -0.36 -12.77 -16.51
CA ARG A 151 -0.26 -11.43 -15.92
C ARG A 151 -0.01 -11.50 -14.42
N CYS A 152 0.23 -10.33 -13.78
CA CYS A 152 0.34 -10.24 -12.32
C CYS A 152 -0.93 -10.78 -11.65
N PRO A 153 -0.81 -11.73 -10.71
CA PRO A 153 -1.95 -12.34 -10.01
C PRO A 153 -2.45 -11.54 -8.82
N PHE A 154 -1.87 -10.39 -8.54
CA PHE A 154 -2.22 -9.55 -7.40
C PHE A 154 -2.67 -8.17 -7.85
N ASN A 155 -3.65 -7.60 -7.16
CA ASN A 155 -3.93 -6.18 -7.21
C ASN A 155 -2.85 -5.47 -6.37
N HIS A 156 -1.99 -4.71 -7.02
CA HIS A 156 -0.74 -4.19 -6.49
C HIS A 156 -0.88 -3.49 -5.14
N MET A 157 -1.85 -2.58 -5.02
CA MET A 157 -2.12 -1.80 -3.82
C MET A 157 -2.61 -2.61 -2.62
N THR A 158 -3.01 -3.87 -2.81
CA THR A 158 -3.56 -4.70 -1.74
C THR A 158 -2.56 -5.69 -1.15
N VAL A 159 -1.37 -5.79 -1.75
CA VAL A 159 -0.40 -6.85 -1.42
C VAL A 159 0.18 -6.65 -0.03
N ALA A 160 0.24 -7.75 0.72
CA ALA A 160 1.03 -7.88 1.94
C ALA A 160 2.08 -8.98 1.74
N TYR A 161 3.31 -8.75 2.18
CA TYR A 161 4.41 -9.71 2.01
C TYR A 161 5.44 -9.61 3.14
N GLN A 162 6.20 -10.68 3.33
CA GLN A 162 7.35 -10.69 4.22
C GLN A 162 8.56 -10.05 3.52
N LYS A 163 9.09 -8.98 4.11
CA LYS A 163 10.28 -8.25 3.63
C LYS A 163 11.48 -9.19 3.49
N SER A 164 11.70 -10.06 4.48
CA SER A 164 12.79 -11.04 4.47
C SER A 164 12.73 -12.00 3.28
N ALA A 165 11.53 -12.40 2.83
CA ALA A 165 11.36 -13.24 1.66
C ALA A 165 11.68 -12.52 0.34
N VAL A 166 11.37 -11.22 0.24
CA VAL A 166 11.56 -10.43 -0.99
C VAL A 166 13.01 -9.98 -1.17
N ILE A 167 13.69 -9.61 -0.08
CA ILE A 167 15.09 -9.13 -0.16
C ILE A 167 16.07 -10.25 -0.54
N ASN A 168 15.73 -11.50 -0.27
CA ASN A 168 16.59 -12.67 -0.53
C ASN A 168 16.29 -13.33 -1.89
N CYS A 169 15.39 -12.77 -2.70
CA CYS A 169 15.15 -13.16 -4.09
C CYS A 169 15.95 -12.28 -5.05
#